data_f7801d688509c497ad3ef0dad4f1e040
#
_entry.id   f7801d688509c497ad3ef0dad4f1e040
#
_cell.length_a   1.000
_cell.length_b   1.000
_cell.length_c   1.000
_cell.angle_alpha   90.00
_cell.angle_beta   90.00
_cell.angle_gamma   90.00
#
_symmetry.space_group_name_H-M   'P 1'
#
loop_
_entity.id
_entity.type
_entity.pdbx_description
1 polymer ?
#
loop_
_entity_poly.entity_id
_entity_poly.type
_entity_poly.pdbx_seq_one_letter_code
_entity_poly.pdbx_strand_id
1 'polypeptide(L)'
;MQRQTVCRACARRAPLSVERWRCECGGLLDLEAGPRFDPGRVEAETWSLWRYRHVLPVGPERWRGVTLGEGCTPLVAPEPGRPDLLAKLDFLLPTLSFKDRGAAVLVTAAAELGAVGLIADSSGNAGTAIAAYAARAGIPCTVYVPATTPPSKLGQARRHGASVIAVPGSREDAAAAARQATGAPGVLYASHVWNPLFFEGTKTLAHELAEQRGWRLPERVVLPVGNGTLVLGAHLGFAELAAAGIGGRPPVIVAVQAEACAPIAAAFRSGAERVAPTENRGTVAEGIAIAAPARGDQVLEVVRASGGALVTVTDSQTRDARRRLAARGIDVEPTAAAAWAAACALPAGDGVTITVLSGAGLKSG
;
A
#
# COMPACT_ATOMS: atom_id res chain seq x y z
N MET A 1 11.76 -17.18 14.09
CA MET A 1 11.54 -18.14 12.99
C MET A 1 11.74 -17.39 11.69
N GLN A 2 12.78 -17.72 10.92
CA GLN A 2 13.07 -17.02 9.66
C GLN A 2 11.97 -17.39 8.64
N ARG A 3 11.14 -16.43 8.23
CA ARG A 3 10.17 -16.63 7.16
C ARG A 3 10.88 -16.84 5.82
N GLN A 4 10.26 -17.59 4.93
CA GLN A 4 10.76 -17.80 3.58
C GLN A 4 10.00 -16.91 2.58
N THR A 5 10.69 -16.55 1.52
CA THR A 5 10.07 -15.96 0.32
C THR A 5 9.74 -17.07 -0.67
N VAL A 6 8.64 -16.91 -1.40
CA VAL A 6 8.18 -17.82 -2.45
C VAL A 6 8.05 -17.06 -3.75
N CYS A 7 8.65 -17.57 -4.81
CA CYS A 7 8.55 -16.96 -6.13
C CYS A 7 7.20 -17.29 -6.79
N ARG A 8 6.48 -16.28 -7.25
CA ARG A 8 5.21 -16.44 -7.97
C ARG A 8 5.35 -17.12 -9.33
N ALA A 9 6.51 -17.00 -9.96
CA ALA A 9 6.71 -17.54 -11.32
C ALA A 9 7.20 -19.00 -11.32
N CYS A 10 8.12 -19.37 -10.41
CA CYS A 10 8.76 -20.69 -10.41
C CYS A 10 8.60 -21.46 -9.09
N ALA A 11 7.83 -20.95 -8.16
CA ALA A 11 7.58 -21.52 -6.84
C ALA A 11 8.82 -21.79 -5.97
N ARG A 12 10.03 -21.33 -6.39
CA ARG A 12 11.26 -21.47 -5.59
C ARG A 12 11.10 -20.77 -4.26
N ARG A 13 11.51 -21.45 -3.19
CA ARG A 13 11.56 -20.92 -1.83
C ARG A 13 12.98 -20.53 -1.47
N ALA A 14 13.13 -19.49 -0.66
CA ALA A 14 14.41 -19.06 -0.16
C ALA A 14 14.26 -18.25 1.14
N PRO A 15 15.24 -18.28 2.04
CA PRO A 15 15.24 -17.44 3.23
C PRO A 15 15.08 -15.95 2.86
N LEU A 16 14.34 -15.22 3.70
CA LEU A 16 14.28 -13.75 3.61
C LEU A 16 15.70 -13.20 3.87
N SER A 17 16.18 -12.32 3.02
CA SER A 17 17.49 -11.67 3.14
C SER A 17 17.44 -10.22 2.68
N VAL A 18 18.46 -9.45 3.04
CA VAL A 18 18.59 -8.04 2.68
C VAL A 18 18.66 -7.86 1.16
N GLU A 19 19.45 -8.68 0.48
CA GLU A 19 19.76 -8.52 -0.95
C GLU A 19 18.67 -9.09 -1.88
N ARG A 20 17.78 -9.95 -1.35
CA ARG A 20 16.81 -10.66 -2.18
C ARG A 20 15.47 -9.94 -2.28
N TRP A 21 15.32 -9.12 -3.27
CA TRP A 21 14.06 -8.43 -3.59
C TRP A 21 13.29 -9.03 -4.77
N ARG A 22 13.93 -9.92 -5.55
CA ARG A 22 13.29 -10.71 -6.62
C ARG A 22 13.91 -12.11 -6.69
N CYS A 23 13.24 -13.03 -7.36
CA CYS A 23 13.77 -14.35 -7.65
C CYS A 23 14.86 -14.29 -8.73
N GLU A 24 15.78 -15.25 -8.74
CA GLU A 24 16.79 -15.41 -9.80
C GLU A 24 16.17 -15.58 -11.20
N CYS A 25 14.95 -16.16 -11.30
CA CYS A 25 14.19 -16.21 -12.56
C CYS A 25 13.56 -14.88 -12.96
N GLY A 26 13.77 -13.81 -12.20
CA GLY A 26 13.16 -12.48 -12.40
C GLY A 26 11.76 -12.32 -11.81
N GLY A 27 11.15 -13.37 -11.26
CA GLY A 27 9.79 -13.37 -10.74
C GLY A 27 9.65 -12.59 -9.43
N LEU A 28 8.43 -12.11 -9.19
CA LEU A 28 8.02 -11.46 -7.95
C LEU A 28 8.05 -12.45 -6.78
N LEU A 29 8.38 -11.93 -5.60
CA LEU A 29 8.37 -12.69 -4.36
C LEU A 29 7.15 -12.33 -3.52
N ASP A 30 6.58 -13.34 -2.88
CA ASP A 30 5.65 -13.22 -1.77
C ASP A 30 6.31 -13.85 -0.51
N LEU A 31 5.78 -13.56 0.68
CA LEU A 31 6.18 -14.27 1.90
C LEU A 31 5.28 -15.50 2.09
N GLU A 32 5.85 -16.56 2.64
CA GLU A 32 5.04 -17.68 3.14
C GLU A 32 4.05 -17.20 4.20
N ALA A 33 2.92 -17.92 4.29
CA ALA A 33 1.92 -17.64 5.31
C ALA A 33 2.54 -17.60 6.71
N GLY A 34 2.15 -16.59 7.47
CA GLY A 34 2.58 -16.42 8.84
C GLY A 34 1.80 -17.27 9.84
N PRO A 35 2.00 -17.02 11.13
CA PRO A 35 1.15 -17.58 12.18
C PRO A 35 -0.31 -17.27 11.93
N ARG A 36 -1.20 -18.16 12.37
CA ARG A 36 -2.64 -17.92 12.33
C ARG A 36 -2.99 -16.68 13.15
N PHE A 37 -3.86 -15.83 12.63
CA PHE A 37 -4.37 -14.68 13.37
C PHE A 37 -5.19 -15.13 14.57
N ASP A 38 -4.99 -14.47 15.71
CA ASP A 38 -5.69 -14.75 16.95
C ASP A 38 -6.08 -13.41 17.61
N PRO A 39 -7.38 -13.09 17.71
CA PRO A 39 -7.85 -11.86 18.36
C PRO A 39 -7.44 -11.78 19.84
N GLY A 40 -7.29 -12.90 20.53
CA GLY A 40 -6.85 -12.95 21.93
C GLY A 40 -5.38 -12.54 22.11
N ARG A 41 -4.61 -12.45 21.04
CA ARG A 41 -3.20 -12.00 21.04
C ARG A 41 -3.02 -10.56 20.58
N VAL A 42 -4.11 -9.85 20.32
CA VAL A 42 -4.07 -8.42 20.00
C VAL A 42 -3.71 -7.62 21.24
N GLU A 43 -2.66 -6.82 21.16
CA GLU A 43 -2.19 -6.01 22.29
C GLU A 43 -2.95 -4.69 22.34
N ALA A 44 -4.09 -4.67 23.00
CA ALA A 44 -5.01 -3.52 23.05
C ALA A 44 -4.35 -2.24 23.56
N GLU A 45 -3.38 -2.35 24.47
CA GLU A 45 -2.62 -1.22 25.03
C GLU A 45 -1.61 -0.62 24.04
N THR A 46 -1.28 -1.31 22.96
CA THR A 46 -0.40 -0.81 21.89
C THR A 46 -1.22 -0.05 20.88
N TRP A 47 -1.22 1.30 20.95
CA TRP A 47 -2.01 2.17 20.06
C TRP A 47 -1.29 2.43 18.73
N SER A 48 -1.06 1.36 17.99
CA SER A 48 -0.45 1.36 16.63
C SER A 48 -0.72 0.03 15.93
N LEU A 49 -0.28 -0.11 14.66
CA LEU A 49 -0.36 -1.38 13.93
C LEU A 49 0.39 -2.53 14.63
N TRP A 50 1.32 -2.22 15.52
CA TRP A 50 2.13 -3.19 16.24
C TRP A 50 1.33 -4.00 17.25
N ARG A 51 0.10 -3.61 17.55
CA ARG A 51 -0.85 -4.43 18.30
C ARG A 51 -1.12 -5.79 17.65
N TYR A 52 -0.91 -5.89 16.33
CA TYR A 52 -1.05 -7.13 15.55
C TYR A 52 0.28 -7.84 15.30
N ARG A 53 1.35 -7.50 16.04
CA ARG A 53 2.71 -7.99 15.79
C ARG A 53 2.83 -9.52 15.78
N HIS A 54 1.92 -10.26 16.44
CA HIS A 54 1.94 -11.72 16.47
C HIS A 54 1.81 -12.38 15.09
N VAL A 55 1.34 -11.64 14.07
CA VAL A 55 1.25 -12.09 12.67
C VAL A 55 2.22 -11.38 11.73
N LEU A 56 3.02 -10.44 12.24
CA LEU A 56 4.00 -9.72 11.43
C LEU A 56 5.35 -10.46 11.37
N PRO A 57 6.12 -10.32 10.27
CA PRO A 57 7.39 -11.02 10.05
C PRO A 57 8.58 -10.35 10.76
N VAL A 58 8.38 -9.90 11.99
CA VAL A 58 9.37 -9.18 12.79
C VAL A 58 9.44 -9.71 14.21
N GLY A 59 10.57 -9.54 14.87
CA GLY A 59 10.77 -9.92 16.26
C GLY A 59 10.02 -9.02 17.24
N PRO A 60 10.02 -9.38 18.52
CA PRO A 60 9.16 -8.76 19.53
C PRO A 60 9.55 -7.32 19.91
N GLU A 61 10.82 -6.92 19.72
CA GLU A 61 11.36 -5.70 20.33
C GLU A 61 11.79 -4.62 19.32
N ARG A 62 12.32 -5.02 18.14
CA ARG A 62 12.98 -4.10 17.21
C ARG A 62 12.08 -2.96 16.73
N TRP A 63 10.79 -3.22 16.59
CA TRP A 63 9.80 -2.24 16.14
C TRP A 63 9.72 -0.99 17.03
N ARG A 64 10.05 -1.10 18.34
CA ARG A 64 10.02 0.02 19.29
C ARG A 64 10.95 1.16 18.88
N GLY A 65 12.09 0.83 18.27
CA GLY A 65 13.05 1.79 17.74
C GLY A 65 12.68 2.37 16.38
N VAL A 66 11.66 1.82 15.71
CA VAL A 66 11.27 2.20 14.35
C VAL A 66 9.91 2.89 14.29
N THR A 67 8.97 2.50 15.14
CA THR A 67 7.60 3.04 15.13
C THR A 67 7.54 4.56 15.31
N LEU A 68 6.59 5.17 14.61
CA LEU A 68 6.14 6.56 14.76
C LEU A 68 4.68 6.61 15.24
N GLY A 69 4.10 5.48 15.69
CA GLY A 69 2.72 5.39 16.17
C GLY A 69 1.71 5.15 15.02
N GLU A 70 2.17 4.63 13.89
CA GLU A 70 1.35 4.34 12.70
C GLU A 70 0.29 3.26 12.96
N GLY A 71 -0.91 3.46 12.42
CA GLY A 71 -2.09 2.61 12.64
C GLY A 71 -3.15 3.30 13.49
N CYS A 72 -4.17 2.56 13.88
CA CYS A 72 -5.30 3.03 14.70
C CYS A 72 -5.98 4.30 14.16
N THR A 73 -6.03 4.45 12.83
CA THR A 73 -6.66 5.62 12.20
C THR A 73 -8.19 5.58 12.35
N PRO A 74 -8.86 6.75 12.38
CA PRO A 74 -10.30 6.80 12.51
C PRO A 74 -11.06 6.14 11.37
N LEU A 75 -12.23 5.60 11.67
CA LEU A 75 -13.24 5.14 10.73
C LEU A 75 -14.48 5.99 10.92
N VAL A 76 -14.87 6.75 9.89
CA VAL A 76 -15.94 7.75 9.96
C VAL A 76 -16.95 7.60 8.81
N ALA A 77 -18.14 8.17 8.94
CA ALA A 77 -19.17 8.25 7.90
C ALA A 77 -19.28 9.68 7.36
N PRO A 78 -18.51 10.09 6.33
CA PRO A 78 -18.50 11.47 5.86
C PRO A 78 -19.73 11.86 5.05
N GLU A 79 -20.46 10.88 4.47
CA GLU A 79 -21.57 11.14 3.55
C GLU A 79 -22.92 11.17 4.29
N PRO A 80 -23.60 12.34 4.41
CA PRO A 80 -24.93 12.41 4.98
C PRO A 80 -25.91 11.48 4.22
N GLY A 81 -26.72 10.74 4.98
CA GLY A 81 -27.68 9.78 4.40
C GLY A 81 -27.07 8.45 3.92
N ARG A 82 -25.75 8.24 4.10
CA ARG A 82 -25.06 6.98 3.76
C ARG A 82 -24.29 6.45 4.97
N PRO A 83 -24.97 6.06 6.07
CA PRO A 83 -24.30 5.50 7.25
C PRO A 83 -23.61 4.16 6.96
N ASP A 84 -23.98 3.50 5.87
CA ASP A 84 -23.37 2.29 5.33
C ASP A 84 -22.03 2.55 4.64
N LEU A 85 -21.69 3.79 4.28
CA LEU A 85 -20.47 4.17 3.58
C LEU A 85 -19.48 4.82 4.54
N LEU A 86 -18.44 4.08 4.90
CA LEU A 86 -17.41 4.51 5.82
C LEU A 86 -16.11 4.85 5.10
N ALA A 87 -15.37 5.81 5.66
CA ALA A 87 -14.04 6.21 5.24
C ALA A 87 -12.99 5.90 6.31
N LYS A 88 -11.96 5.17 5.96
CA LYS A 88 -10.77 4.91 6.76
C LYS A 88 -9.76 6.02 6.52
N LEU A 89 -9.42 6.79 7.56
CA LEU A 89 -8.62 8.01 7.43
C LEU A 89 -7.11 7.76 7.49
N ASP A 90 -6.57 6.93 6.60
CA ASP A 90 -5.14 6.61 6.57
C ASP A 90 -4.24 7.80 6.14
N PHE A 91 -4.83 8.90 5.67
CA PHE A 91 -4.11 10.16 5.46
C PHE A 91 -3.65 10.84 6.75
N LEU A 92 -4.13 10.39 7.93
CA LEU A 92 -3.72 10.88 9.24
C LEU A 92 -2.48 10.15 9.80
N LEU A 93 -1.93 9.20 9.08
CA LEU A 93 -0.71 8.50 9.47
C LEU A 93 0.51 9.44 9.50
N PRO A 94 1.61 9.10 10.18
CA PRO A 94 2.74 10.01 10.46
C PRO A 94 3.32 10.73 9.25
N THR A 95 3.46 10.07 8.09
CA THR A 95 3.89 10.74 6.86
C THR A 95 2.73 11.10 5.93
N LEU A 96 1.52 11.18 6.46
CA LEU A 96 0.30 11.60 5.80
C LEU A 96 -0.14 10.68 4.66
N SER A 97 0.14 9.37 4.76
CA SER A 97 -0.39 8.37 3.82
C SER A 97 -0.34 6.94 4.36
N PHE A 98 -1.18 6.05 3.81
CA PHE A 98 -1.22 4.63 4.15
C PHE A 98 0.13 3.89 3.96
N LYS A 99 1.08 4.50 3.25
CA LYS A 99 2.41 3.93 3.01
C LYS A 99 3.19 3.68 4.30
N ASP A 100 2.87 4.40 5.35
CA ASP A 100 3.47 4.21 6.67
C ASP A 100 3.30 2.80 7.20
N ARG A 101 2.14 2.17 6.98
CA ARG A 101 1.89 0.80 7.39
C ARG A 101 2.95 -0.16 6.82
N GLY A 102 3.18 -0.07 5.51
CA GLY A 102 4.16 -0.93 4.83
C GLY A 102 5.60 -0.56 5.15
N ALA A 103 5.91 0.74 5.21
CA ALA A 103 7.24 1.23 5.48
C ALA A 103 7.73 0.84 6.89
N ALA A 104 6.87 0.96 7.91
CA ALA A 104 7.19 0.59 9.29
C ALA A 104 7.63 -0.87 9.40
N VAL A 105 6.87 -1.81 8.84
CA VAL A 105 7.19 -3.24 8.90
C VAL A 105 8.42 -3.59 8.06
N LEU A 106 8.51 -3.03 6.84
CA LEU A 106 9.67 -3.26 5.97
C LEU A 106 10.96 -2.78 6.60
N VAL A 107 10.98 -1.55 7.15
CA VAL A 107 12.20 -0.98 7.77
C VAL A 107 12.56 -1.71 9.07
N THR A 108 11.58 -2.12 9.87
CA THR A 108 11.82 -2.94 11.06
C THR A 108 12.49 -4.27 10.68
N ALA A 109 11.95 -4.98 9.68
CA ALA A 109 12.53 -6.21 9.20
C ALA A 109 13.92 -6.00 8.59
N ALA A 110 14.13 -4.91 7.85
CA ALA A 110 15.45 -4.55 7.31
C ALA A 110 16.48 -4.35 8.43
N ALA A 111 16.11 -3.67 9.51
CA ALA A 111 16.96 -3.48 10.68
C ALA A 111 17.30 -4.80 11.39
N GLU A 112 16.35 -5.74 11.49
CA GLU A 112 16.58 -7.08 12.06
C GLU A 112 17.47 -7.96 11.18
N LEU A 113 17.38 -7.80 9.86
CA LEU A 113 18.22 -8.48 8.89
C LEU A 113 19.63 -7.88 8.79
N GLY A 114 19.91 -6.78 9.50
CA GLY A 114 21.21 -6.11 9.50
C GLY A 114 21.46 -5.24 8.26
N ALA A 115 20.42 -4.68 7.64
CA ALA A 115 20.61 -3.78 6.53
C ALA A 115 21.43 -2.54 6.93
N VAL A 116 22.46 -2.22 6.13
CA VAL A 116 23.34 -1.07 6.33
C VAL A 116 22.90 0.15 5.50
N GLY A 117 21.94 -0.05 4.59
CA GLY A 117 21.36 1.02 3.77
C GLY A 117 20.05 0.59 3.11
N LEU A 118 19.18 1.57 2.84
CA LEU A 118 17.93 1.38 2.15
C LEU A 118 17.90 2.17 0.86
N ILE A 119 17.39 1.56 -0.21
CA ILE A 119 17.18 2.22 -1.50
C ILE A 119 15.69 2.19 -1.85
N ALA A 120 15.13 3.34 -2.20
CA ALA A 120 13.77 3.49 -2.72
C ALA A 120 13.78 4.17 -4.09
N ASP A 121 12.76 3.88 -4.91
CA ASP A 121 12.60 4.42 -6.27
C ASP A 121 11.29 5.22 -6.44
N SER A 122 10.82 5.84 -5.37
CA SER A 122 9.57 6.59 -5.38
C SER A 122 9.75 8.03 -4.94
N SER A 123 9.37 8.98 -5.79
CA SER A 123 9.31 10.41 -5.48
C SER A 123 8.10 10.83 -4.64
N GLY A 124 7.13 9.92 -4.44
CA GLY A 124 5.86 10.17 -3.76
C GLY A 124 5.81 9.59 -2.35
N ASN A 125 4.59 9.24 -1.93
CA ASN A 125 4.27 8.77 -0.59
C ASN A 125 5.15 7.61 -0.11
N ALA A 126 5.50 6.65 -0.98
CA ALA A 126 6.32 5.51 -0.58
C ALA A 126 7.76 5.91 -0.24
N GLY A 127 8.40 6.73 -1.08
CA GLY A 127 9.77 7.21 -0.80
C GLY A 127 9.82 8.07 0.47
N THR A 128 8.81 8.93 0.68
CA THR A 128 8.69 9.73 1.91
C THR A 128 8.55 8.84 3.14
N ALA A 129 7.68 7.83 3.11
CA ALA A 129 7.48 6.92 4.24
C ALA A 129 8.77 6.12 4.53
N ILE A 130 9.39 5.51 3.51
CA ILE A 130 10.65 4.78 3.70
C ILE A 130 11.73 5.69 4.30
N ALA A 131 11.88 6.93 3.81
CA ALA A 131 12.86 7.88 4.35
C ALA A 131 12.60 8.21 5.84
N ALA A 132 11.34 8.41 6.23
CA ALA A 132 10.96 8.71 7.61
C ALA A 132 11.28 7.55 8.57
N TYR A 133 10.87 6.34 8.22
CA TYR A 133 11.13 5.15 9.05
C TYR A 133 12.61 4.74 9.04
N ALA A 134 13.33 4.96 7.93
CA ALA A 134 14.79 4.78 7.86
C ALA A 134 15.52 5.73 8.81
N ALA A 135 15.14 7.01 8.81
CA ALA A 135 15.69 8.00 9.75
C ALA A 135 15.42 7.58 11.21
N ARG A 136 14.19 7.11 11.50
CA ARG A 136 13.83 6.63 12.85
C ARG A 136 14.63 5.41 13.29
N ALA A 137 14.95 4.51 12.34
CA ALA A 137 15.75 3.31 12.56
C ALA A 137 17.26 3.57 12.59
N GLY A 138 17.72 4.78 12.23
CA GLY A 138 19.13 5.12 12.10
C GLY A 138 19.81 4.45 10.89
N ILE A 139 19.05 4.07 9.84
CA ILE A 139 19.58 3.43 8.64
C ILE A 139 19.65 4.46 7.50
N PRO A 140 20.81 4.65 6.85
CA PRO A 140 20.94 5.51 5.69
C PRO A 140 19.93 5.15 4.59
N CYS A 141 19.28 6.16 4.01
CA CYS A 141 18.28 5.97 2.95
C CYS A 141 18.64 6.80 1.73
N THR A 142 18.59 6.17 0.55
CA THR A 142 18.76 6.85 -0.75
C THR A 142 17.49 6.67 -1.59
N VAL A 143 16.96 7.78 -2.11
CA VAL A 143 15.75 7.80 -2.95
C VAL A 143 16.14 8.21 -4.36
N TYR A 144 15.94 7.32 -5.32
CA TYR A 144 16.16 7.57 -6.74
C TYR A 144 14.88 8.11 -7.38
N VAL A 145 15.00 9.19 -8.14
CA VAL A 145 13.86 9.89 -8.76
C VAL A 145 14.22 10.40 -10.15
N PRO A 146 13.27 10.56 -11.06
CA PRO A 146 13.53 11.28 -12.31
C PRO A 146 14.03 12.68 -12.05
N ALA A 147 14.98 13.17 -12.85
CA ALA A 147 15.53 14.52 -12.72
C ALA A 147 14.47 15.62 -12.89
N THR A 148 13.37 15.29 -13.58
CA THR A 148 12.21 16.18 -13.78
C THR A 148 11.26 16.26 -12.56
N THR A 149 11.53 15.51 -11.49
CA THR A 149 10.67 15.52 -10.30
C THR A 149 10.71 16.87 -9.60
N PRO A 150 9.55 17.53 -9.38
CA PRO A 150 9.51 18.83 -8.71
C PRO A 150 10.15 18.80 -7.32
N PRO A 151 10.96 19.81 -6.95
CA PRO A 151 11.60 19.88 -5.62
C PRO A 151 10.61 19.80 -4.44
N SER A 152 9.39 20.32 -4.61
CA SER A 152 8.33 20.26 -3.60
C SER A 152 7.98 18.84 -3.20
N LYS A 153 7.96 17.87 -4.14
CA LYS A 153 7.70 16.44 -3.87
C LYS A 153 8.83 15.75 -3.10
N LEU A 154 10.05 16.31 -3.17
CA LEU A 154 11.24 15.73 -2.54
C LEU A 154 11.51 16.30 -1.14
N GLY A 155 10.84 17.40 -0.81
CA GLY A 155 11.10 18.16 0.42
C GLY A 155 10.95 17.33 1.70
N GLN A 156 9.95 16.45 1.78
CA GLN A 156 9.76 15.59 2.96
C GLN A 156 10.87 14.55 3.09
N ALA A 157 11.20 13.82 2.01
CA ALA A 157 12.26 12.82 2.05
C ALA A 157 13.62 13.42 2.46
N ARG A 158 13.94 14.61 1.92
CA ARG A 158 15.16 15.33 2.31
C ARG A 158 15.16 15.79 3.76
N ARG A 159 14.02 16.26 4.29
CA ARG A 159 13.91 16.64 5.72
C ARG A 159 14.07 15.43 6.65
N HIS A 160 13.74 14.24 6.19
CA HIS A 160 14.03 12.99 6.91
C HIS A 160 15.48 12.49 6.72
N GLY A 161 16.35 13.29 6.12
CA GLY A 161 17.78 12.96 5.96
C GLY A 161 18.08 12.00 4.81
N ALA A 162 17.13 11.67 3.94
CA ALA A 162 17.39 10.80 2.81
C ALA A 162 18.24 11.54 1.74
N SER A 163 19.22 10.83 1.21
CA SER A 163 19.94 11.25 -0.02
C SER A 163 19.01 11.09 -1.21
N VAL A 164 18.86 12.12 -2.03
CA VAL A 164 18.01 12.08 -3.23
C VAL A 164 18.89 12.15 -4.46
N ILE A 165 18.84 11.10 -5.28
CA ILE A 165 19.58 11.01 -6.55
C ILE A 165 18.61 11.27 -7.70
N ALA A 166 18.85 12.37 -8.42
CA ALA A 166 18.12 12.72 -9.62
C ALA A 166 18.72 11.98 -10.83
N VAL A 167 17.93 11.12 -11.46
CA VAL A 167 18.35 10.32 -12.61
C VAL A 167 17.79 10.95 -13.89
N PRO A 168 18.60 11.22 -14.91
CA PRO A 168 18.12 11.65 -16.21
C PRO A 168 17.18 10.60 -16.83
N GLY A 169 16.12 11.06 -17.51
CA GLY A 169 15.16 10.17 -18.19
C GLY A 169 13.86 9.95 -17.43
N SER A 170 13.28 8.79 -17.62
CA SER A 170 11.96 8.39 -17.16
C SER A 170 11.93 7.88 -15.71
N ARG A 171 10.74 7.55 -15.24
CA ARG A 171 10.56 6.85 -13.97
C ARG A 171 11.19 5.45 -14.00
N GLU A 172 11.15 4.79 -15.14
CA GLU A 172 11.74 3.47 -15.38
C GLU A 172 13.27 3.51 -15.29
N ASP A 173 13.89 4.60 -15.79
CA ASP A 173 15.33 4.83 -15.69
C ASP A 173 15.76 5.04 -14.23
N ALA A 174 15.00 5.83 -13.47
CA ALA A 174 15.23 6.00 -12.05
C ALA A 174 15.09 4.68 -11.27
N ALA A 175 14.08 3.87 -11.59
CA ALA A 175 13.90 2.55 -10.99
C ALA A 175 15.01 1.56 -11.40
N ALA A 176 15.53 1.64 -12.62
CA ALA A 176 16.67 0.83 -13.06
C ALA A 176 17.94 1.19 -12.32
N ALA A 177 18.24 2.49 -12.17
CA ALA A 177 19.39 2.98 -11.40
C ALA A 177 19.29 2.57 -9.91
N ALA A 178 18.10 2.67 -9.31
CA ALA A 178 17.85 2.18 -7.95
C ALA A 178 18.16 0.69 -7.81
N ARG A 179 17.66 -0.15 -8.73
CA ARG A 179 17.93 -1.59 -8.73
C ARG A 179 19.41 -1.93 -8.90
N GLN A 180 20.12 -1.19 -9.75
CA GLN A 180 21.57 -1.37 -9.91
C GLN A 180 22.32 -1.07 -8.62
N ALA A 181 21.94 -0.03 -7.91
CA ALA A 181 22.57 0.37 -6.65
C ALA A 181 22.33 -0.64 -5.50
N THR A 182 21.34 -1.53 -5.58
CA THR A 182 21.11 -2.60 -4.59
C THR A 182 22.12 -3.75 -4.69
N GLY A 183 23.05 -3.71 -5.65
CA GLY A 183 24.13 -4.69 -5.74
C GLY A 183 25.20 -4.56 -4.65
N ALA A 184 25.19 -3.48 -3.85
CA ALA A 184 26.11 -3.32 -2.72
C ALA A 184 25.70 -4.25 -1.56
N PRO A 185 26.67 -4.94 -0.90
CA PRO A 185 26.37 -5.82 0.23
C PRO A 185 25.64 -5.10 1.37
N GLY A 186 24.64 -5.75 1.94
CA GLY A 186 23.87 -5.23 3.06
C GLY A 186 22.88 -4.11 2.71
N VAL A 187 22.70 -3.79 1.42
CA VAL A 187 21.74 -2.78 0.95
C VAL A 187 20.42 -3.43 0.56
N LEU A 188 19.34 -3.00 1.23
CA LEU A 188 17.99 -3.51 0.96
C LEU A 188 17.24 -2.61 -0.03
N TYR A 189 16.63 -3.21 -1.05
CA TYR A 189 15.69 -2.53 -1.92
C TYR A 189 14.33 -2.38 -1.23
N ALA A 190 14.07 -1.18 -0.72
CA ALA A 190 12.85 -0.84 0.02
C ALA A 190 11.69 -0.46 -0.93
N SER A 191 11.53 -1.23 -2.00
CA SER A 191 10.46 -1.00 -2.97
C SER A 191 9.13 -1.46 -2.40
N HIS A 192 8.15 -0.55 -2.40
CA HIS A 192 6.78 -0.85 -2.00
C HIS A 192 6.04 -1.79 -2.97
N VAL A 193 6.62 -2.08 -4.13
CA VAL A 193 6.05 -2.95 -5.17
C VAL A 193 6.69 -4.33 -5.17
N TRP A 194 8.03 -4.36 -5.08
CA TRP A 194 8.79 -5.61 -5.20
C TRP A 194 8.99 -6.32 -3.87
N ASN A 195 9.21 -5.58 -2.79
CA ASN A 195 9.53 -6.18 -1.50
C ASN A 195 8.26 -6.66 -0.77
N PRO A 196 8.11 -7.98 -0.52
CA PRO A 196 6.90 -8.53 0.09
C PRO A 196 6.65 -8.07 1.52
N LEU A 197 7.69 -7.63 2.24
CA LEU A 197 7.56 -7.08 3.60
C LEU A 197 6.65 -5.86 3.66
N PHE A 198 6.53 -5.10 2.55
CA PHE A 198 5.65 -3.94 2.51
C PHE A 198 4.18 -4.33 2.60
N PHE A 199 3.79 -5.47 2.00
CA PHE A 199 2.42 -5.98 2.07
C PHE A 199 2.07 -6.46 3.47
N GLU A 200 3.03 -6.99 4.21
CA GLU A 200 2.83 -7.41 5.61
C GLU A 200 2.45 -6.24 6.52
N GLY A 201 2.97 -5.05 6.25
CA GLY A 201 2.54 -3.85 6.95
C GLY A 201 1.16 -3.38 6.49
N THR A 202 0.91 -3.33 5.18
CA THR A 202 -0.38 -2.87 4.64
C THR A 202 -1.53 -3.82 4.96
N LYS A 203 -1.30 -5.11 5.20
CA LYS A 203 -2.35 -6.06 5.61
C LYS A 203 -2.99 -5.70 6.96
N THR A 204 -2.28 -4.96 7.83
CA THR A 204 -2.81 -4.52 9.12
C THR A 204 -4.04 -3.61 9.00
N LEU A 205 -4.26 -3.00 7.83
CA LEU A 205 -5.51 -2.31 7.51
C LEU A 205 -6.73 -3.22 7.72
N ALA A 206 -6.68 -4.45 7.22
CA ALA A 206 -7.81 -5.38 7.33
C ALA A 206 -8.05 -5.81 8.79
N HIS A 207 -6.98 -6.07 9.54
CA HIS A 207 -7.08 -6.40 10.97
C HIS A 207 -7.73 -5.25 11.76
N GLU A 208 -7.27 -4.02 11.49
CA GLU A 208 -7.77 -2.82 12.15
C GLU A 208 -9.24 -2.52 11.80
N LEU A 209 -9.63 -2.70 10.53
CA LEU A 209 -11.03 -2.58 10.11
C LEU A 209 -11.93 -3.61 10.80
N ALA A 210 -11.48 -4.85 10.92
CA ALA A 210 -12.22 -5.90 11.61
C ALA A 210 -12.36 -5.59 13.11
N GLU A 211 -11.26 -5.22 13.78
CA GLU A 211 -11.26 -4.88 15.21
C GLU A 211 -12.19 -3.69 15.52
N GLN A 212 -12.08 -2.58 14.76
CA GLN A 212 -12.93 -1.39 14.93
C GLN A 212 -14.41 -1.67 14.73
N ARG A 213 -14.76 -2.77 14.10
CA ARG A 213 -16.13 -3.22 13.85
C ARG A 213 -16.56 -4.40 14.72
N GLY A 214 -15.84 -4.64 15.82
CA GLY A 214 -16.13 -5.78 16.72
C GLY A 214 -15.94 -7.12 16.02
N TRP A 215 -14.88 -7.27 15.24
CA TRP A 215 -14.49 -8.45 14.48
C TRP A 215 -15.49 -8.87 13.39
N ARG A 216 -16.26 -7.90 12.87
CA ARG A 216 -17.15 -8.09 11.72
C ARG A 216 -16.50 -7.49 10.47
N LEU A 217 -16.40 -8.28 9.39
CA LEU A 217 -15.85 -7.79 8.13
C LEU A 217 -16.85 -6.87 7.41
N PRO A 218 -16.40 -5.87 6.63
CA PRO A 218 -17.29 -5.13 5.75
C PRO A 218 -17.79 -6.02 4.62
N GLU A 219 -18.92 -5.70 4.02
CA GLU A 219 -19.37 -6.36 2.79
C GLU A 219 -18.46 -6.04 1.62
N ARG A 220 -18.00 -4.80 1.55
CA ARG A 220 -17.23 -4.29 0.42
C ARG A 220 -16.13 -3.34 0.87
N VAL A 221 -14.96 -3.43 0.19
CA VAL A 221 -13.90 -2.43 0.31
C VAL A 221 -13.61 -1.81 -1.05
N VAL A 222 -13.50 -0.47 -1.10
CA VAL A 222 -13.24 0.30 -2.32
C VAL A 222 -11.85 0.92 -2.20
N LEU A 223 -10.91 0.51 -3.04
CA LEU A 223 -9.49 0.81 -2.87
C LEU A 223 -8.88 1.39 -4.16
N PRO A 224 -8.10 2.48 -4.09
CA PRO A 224 -7.37 2.98 -5.24
C PRO A 224 -6.26 2.00 -5.63
N VAL A 225 -6.03 1.80 -6.93
CA VAL A 225 -5.04 0.85 -7.42
C VAL A 225 -4.15 1.41 -8.53
N GLY A 226 -2.85 1.55 -8.22
CA GLY A 226 -1.77 1.70 -9.19
C GLY A 226 -0.99 0.39 -9.29
N ASN A 227 0.10 0.26 -8.50
CA ASN A 227 0.88 -0.98 -8.39
C ASN A 227 0.23 -2.09 -7.51
N GLY A 228 -0.92 -1.82 -6.89
CA GLY A 228 -1.67 -2.82 -6.13
C GLY A 228 -1.34 -2.95 -4.66
N THR A 229 -0.43 -2.17 -4.11
CA THR A 229 0.08 -2.34 -2.73
C THR A 229 -1.04 -2.37 -1.68
N LEU A 230 -2.02 -1.45 -1.78
CA LEU A 230 -3.13 -1.39 -0.82
C LEU A 230 -4.11 -2.54 -1.02
N VAL A 231 -4.46 -2.86 -2.26
CA VAL A 231 -5.38 -3.95 -2.61
C VAL A 231 -4.84 -5.30 -2.15
N LEU A 232 -3.55 -5.58 -2.46
CA LEU A 232 -2.90 -6.84 -2.12
C LEU A 232 -2.69 -6.98 -0.61
N GLY A 233 -2.31 -5.90 0.09
CA GLY A 233 -2.19 -5.91 1.54
C GLY A 233 -3.55 -6.15 2.21
N ALA A 234 -4.60 -5.43 1.81
CA ALA A 234 -5.95 -5.63 2.34
C ALA A 234 -6.44 -7.07 2.11
N HIS A 235 -6.27 -7.60 0.89
CA HIS A 235 -6.61 -8.99 0.58
C HIS A 235 -5.89 -9.99 1.50
N LEU A 236 -4.57 -9.82 1.68
CA LEU A 236 -3.78 -10.68 2.56
C LEU A 236 -4.32 -10.68 3.99
N GLY A 237 -4.60 -9.51 4.55
CA GLY A 237 -5.14 -9.42 5.91
C GLY A 237 -6.55 -10.00 6.05
N PHE A 238 -7.44 -9.76 5.09
CA PHE A 238 -8.78 -10.38 5.10
C PHE A 238 -8.73 -11.89 4.91
N ALA A 239 -7.79 -12.40 4.10
CA ALA A 239 -7.57 -13.84 3.95
C ALA A 239 -7.06 -14.47 5.26
N GLU A 240 -6.17 -13.81 6.01
CA GLU A 240 -5.71 -14.26 7.32
C GLU A 240 -6.87 -14.32 8.35
N LEU A 241 -7.74 -13.30 8.37
CA LEU A 241 -8.92 -13.27 9.23
C LEU A 241 -9.90 -14.40 8.89
N ALA A 242 -10.18 -14.61 7.61
CA ALA A 242 -11.05 -15.69 7.14
C ALA A 242 -10.47 -17.07 7.49
N ALA A 243 -9.18 -17.30 7.29
CA ALA A 243 -8.49 -18.53 7.67
C ALA A 243 -8.52 -18.77 9.19
N ALA A 244 -8.62 -17.70 9.98
CA ALA A 244 -8.82 -17.77 11.43
C ALA A 244 -10.28 -17.99 11.83
N GLY A 245 -11.23 -17.96 10.89
CA GLY A 245 -12.67 -18.08 11.15
C GLY A 245 -13.32 -16.80 11.68
N ILE A 246 -12.68 -15.65 11.45
CA ILE A 246 -13.13 -14.35 11.97
C ILE A 246 -13.95 -13.61 10.92
N GLY A 247 -15.10 -13.08 11.34
CA GLY A 247 -15.92 -12.13 10.58
C GLY A 247 -16.68 -12.68 9.40
N GLY A 248 -16.62 -13.98 9.12
CA GLY A 248 -17.39 -14.63 8.06
C GLY A 248 -16.73 -14.51 6.67
N ARG A 249 -17.52 -14.17 5.65
CA ARG A 249 -17.02 -14.06 4.27
C ARG A 249 -16.10 -12.86 4.11
N PRO A 250 -14.92 -13.00 3.45
CA PRO A 250 -14.08 -11.87 3.07
C PRO A 250 -14.83 -10.84 2.21
N PRO A 251 -14.50 -9.55 2.33
CA PRO A 251 -15.20 -8.51 1.59
C PRO A 251 -14.96 -8.60 0.08
N VAL A 252 -15.93 -8.17 -0.67
CA VAL A 252 -15.79 -7.89 -2.10
C VAL A 252 -14.84 -6.71 -2.29
N ILE A 253 -13.83 -6.86 -3.17
CA ILE A 253 -12.84 -5.82 -3.45
C ILE A 253 -13.21 -5.07 -4.73
N VAL A 254 -13.53 -3.80 -4.60
CA VAL A 254 -13.68 -2.89 -5.74
C VAL A 254 -12.41 -2.06 -5.88
N ALA A 255 -11.63 -2.34 -6.93
CA ALA A 255 -10.40 -1.61 -7.18
C ALA A 255 -10.64 -0.47 -8.19
N VAL A 256 -10.07 0.71 -7.91
CA VAL A 256 -10.35 1.96 -8.64
C VAL A 256 -9.11 2.44 -9.37
N GLN A 257 -9.22 2.67 -10.68
CA GLN A 257 -8.18 3.30 -11.50
C GLN A 257 -8.68 4.63 -12.07
N ALA A 258 -7.75 5.52 -12.41
CA ALA A 258 -8.05 6.70 -13.21
C ALA A 258 -8.32 6.28 -14.65
N GLU A 259 -9.39 6.80 -15.27
CA GLU A 259 -9.77 6.45 -16.65
C GLU A 259 -8.63 6.69 -17.66
N ALA A 260 -7.84 7.75 -17.44
CA ALA A 260 -6.71 8.11 -18.30
C ALA A 260 -5.51 7.14 -18.22
N CYS A 261 -5.49 6.22 -17.22
CA CYS A 261 -4.44 5.20 -17.05
C CYS A 261 -5.00 3.99 -16.29
N ALA A 262 -5.65 3.06 -17.00
CA ALA A 262 -6.43 1.99 -16.39
C ALA A 262 -6.13 0.59 -16.98
N PRO A 263 -4.85 0.11 -16.97
CA PRO A 263 -4.47 -1.17 -17.59
C PRO A 263 -5.18 -2.37 -16.96
N ILE A 264 -5.32 -2.38 -15.62
CA ILE A 264 -5.94 -3.51 -14.91
C ILE A 264 -7.45 -3.56 -15.20
N ALA A 265 -8.12 -2.40 -15.23
CA ALA A 265 -9.53 -2.32 -15.57
C ALA A 265 -9.79 -2.71 -17.03
N ALA A 266 -8.87 -2.41 -17.95
CA ALA A 266 -8.95 -2.87 -19.34
C ALA A 266 -8.88 -4.39 -19.42
N ALA A 267 -7.91 -5.02 -18.75
CA ALA A 267 -7.77 -6.48 -18.69
C ALA A 267 -8.99 -7.16 -18.03
N PHE A 268 -9.54 -6.54 -16.98
CA PHE A 268 -10.73 -7.05 -16.29
C PHE A 268 -11.95 -7.08 -17.24
N ARG A 269 -12.21 -5.97 -17.95
CA ARG A 269 -13.34 -5.84 -18.90
C ARG A 269 -13.25 -6.76 -20.10
N SER A 270 -12.02 -6.98 -20.62
CA SER A 270 -11.79 -7.87 -21.77
C SER A 270 -11.76 -9.34 -21.41
N GLY A 271 -11.80 -9.70 -20.12
CA GLY A 271 -11.62 -11.08 -19.66
C GLY A 271 -10.18 -11.59 -19.76
N ALA A 272 -9.19 -10.74 -20.10
CA ALA A 272 -7.79 -11.14 -20.26
C ALA A 272 -7.22 -11.72 -18.97
N GLU A 273 -6.36 -12.72 -19.06
CA GLU A 273 -5.68 -13.33 -17.92
C GLU A 273 -4.52 -12.47 -17.41
N ARG A 274 -3.92 -11.65 -18.27
CA ARG A 274 -2.77 -10.80 -17.98
C ARG A 274 -3.06 -9.34 -18.28
N VAL A 275 -2.40 -8.48 -17.53
CA VAL A 275 -2.49 -7.03 -17.69
C VAL A 275 -1.44 -6.56 -18.70
N ALA A 276 -1.89 -6.08 -19.84
CA ALA A 276 -1.02 -5.40 -20.80
C ALA A 276 -0.76 -3.95 -20.37
N PRO A 277 0.44 -3.41 -20.64
CA PRO A 277 0.71 -1.98 -20.46
C PRO A 277 -0.27 -1.13 -21.28
N THR A 278 -0.58 0.06 -20.76
CA THR A 278 -1.41 1.06 -21.46
C THR A 278 -0.69 2.40 -21.52
N GLU A 279 -1.16 3.29 -22.36
CA GLU A 279 -0.71 4.67 -22.35
C GLU A 279 -1.20 5.39 -21.07
N ASN A 280 -0.31 6.19 -20.46
CA ASN A 280 -0.68 7.13 -19.42
C ASN A 280 -0.96 8.50 -20.05
N ARG A 281 -2.23 8.83 -20.23
CA ARG A 281 -2.67 10.10 -20.84
C ARG A 281 -2.70 11.28 -19.87
N GLY A 282 -2.17 11.08 -18.65
CA GLY A 282 -2.18 12.05 -17.59
C GLY A 282 -3.48 12.08 -16.79
N THR A 283 -3.37 12.18 -15.47
CA THR A 283 -4.50 12.29 -14.53
C THR A 283 -4.07 13.04 -13.28
N VAL A 284 -5.00 13.73 -12.64
CA VAL A 284 -4.77 14.37 -11.33
C VAL A 284 -4.50 13.33 -10.24
N ALA A 285 -4.95 12.09 -10.39
CA ALA A 285 -4.73 11.00 -9.45
C ALA A 285 -3.38 10.28 -9.72
N GLU A 286 -2.27 11.03 -9.68
CA GLU A 286 -0.92 10.57 -10.02
C GLU A 286 -0.50 9.28 -9.28
N GLY A 287 -0.95 9.08 -8.04
CA GLY A 287 -0.62 7.91 -7.23
C GLY A 287 -1.10 6.58 -7.81
N ILE A 288 -2.08 6.62 -8.73
CA ILE A 288 -2.61 5.45 -9.44
C ILE A 288 -2.39 5.50 -10.96
N ALA A 289 -1.63 6.48 -11.46
CA ALA A 289 -1.28 6.62 -12.88
C ALA A 289 -0.11 5.71 -13.26
N ILE A 290 -0.31 4.40 -13.20
CA ILE A 290 0.70 3.37 -13.45
C ILE A 290 0.35 2.61 -14.72
N ALA A 291 1.10 2.87 -15.78
CA ALA A 291 0.86 2.31 -17.12
C ALA A 291 1.18 0.81 -17.22
N ALA A 292 2.20 0.35 -16.48
CA ALA A 292 2.65 -1.03 -16.46
C ALA A 292 2.83 -1.53 -15.01
N PRO A 293 1.74 -1.87 -14.30
CA PRO A 293 1.83 -2.29 -12.91
C PRO A 293 2.48 -3.67 -12.78
N ALA A 294 3.63 -3.74 -12.11
CA ALA A 294 4.39 -4.99 -11.98
C ALA A 294 3.60 -6.13 -11.29
N ARG A 295 2.64 -5.79 -10.42
CA ARG A 295 1.73 -6.75 -9.78
C ARG A 295 0.30 -6.70 -10.34
N GLY A 296 0.14 -6.21 -11.57
CA GLY A 296 -1.17 -6.06 -12.21
C GLY A 296 -1.94 -7.36 -12.30
N ASP A 297 -1.28 -8.45 -12.73
CA ASP A 297 -1.91 -9.78 -12.84
C ASP A 297 -2.37 -10.28 -11.46
N GLN A 298 -1.58 -10.08 -10.41
CA GLN A 298 -1.94 -10.46 -9.05
C GLN A 298 -3.15 -9.66 -8.53
N VAL A 299 -3.24 -8.36 -8.84
CA VAL A 299 -4.41 -7.54 -8.50
C VAL A 299 -5.65 -8.05 -9.24
N LEU A 300 -5.52 -8.35 -10.53
CA LEU A 300 -6.60 -8.87 -11.36
C LEU A 300 -7.15 -10.19 -10.80
N GLU A 301 -6.26 -11.11 -10.43
CA GLU A 301 -6.56 -12.39 -9.79
C GLU A 301 -7.35 -12.17 -8.48
N VAL A 302 -6.84 -11.31 -7.60
CA VAL A 302 -7.44 -11.02 -6.28
C VAL A 302 -8.82 -10.40 -6.41
N VAL A 303 -9.00 -9.43 -7.30
CA VAL A 303 -10.31 -8.78 -7.50
C VAL A 303 -11.33 -9.78 -8.02
N ARG A 304 -10.96 -10.63 -9.00
CA ARG A 304 -11.85 -11.69 -9.51
C ARG A 304 -12.21 -12.72 -8.45
N ALA A 305 -11.22 -13.20 -7.69
CA ALA A 305 -11.43 -14.18 -6.62
C ALA A 305 -12.35 -13.66 -5.50
N SER A 306 -12.34 -12.34 -5.23
CA SER A 306 -13.24 -11.72 -4.27
C SER A 306 -14.69 -11.57 -4.77
N GLY A 307 -14.96 -11.84 -6.05
CA GLY A 307 -16.22 -11.50 -6.73
C GLY A 307 -16.39 -10.00 -6.94
N GLY A 308 -15.28 -9.27 -6.97
CA GLY A 308 -15.23 -7.81 -7.05
C GLY A 308 -15.24 -7.23 -8.46
N ALA A 309 -14.86 -5.96 -8.54
CA ALA A 309 -14.85 -5.21 -9.79
C ALA A 309 -13.64 -4.27 -9.91
N LEU A 310 -13.26 -3.99 -11.15
CA LEU A 310 -12.35 -2.91 -11.52
C LEU A 310 -13.19 -1.77 -12.13
N VAL A 311 -13.17 -0.62 -11.50
CA VAL A 311 -13.91 0.56 -11.96
C VAL A 311 -12.94 1.69 -12.32
N THR A 312 -13.37 2.56 -13.24
CA THR A 312 -12.59 3.74 -13.62
C THR A 312 -13.32 5.01 -13.21
N VAL A 313 -12.55 6.03 -12.85
CA VAL A 313 -13.06 7.35 -12.44
C VAL A 313 -12.36 8.41 -13.27
N THR A 314 -13.14 9.38 -13.79
CA THR A 314 -12.60 10.52 -14.53
C THR A 314 -11.97 11.54 -13.58
N ASP A 315 -11.14 12.43 -14.14
CA ASP A 315 -10.56 13.55 -13.40
C ASP A 315 -11.64 14.52 -12.88
N SER A 316 -12.73 14.69 -13.63
CA SER A 316 -13.86 15.51 -13.19
C SER A 316 -14.52 14.93 -11.94
N GLN A 317 -14.84 13.63 -11.94
CA GLN A 317 -15.42 12.93 -10.78
C GLN A 317 -14.47 12.98 -9.56
N THR A 318 -13.18 12.83 -9.82
CA THR A 318 -12.14 12.92 -8.78
C THR A 318 -12.10 14.30 -8.13
N ARG A 319 -12.10 15.39 -8.94
CA ARG A 319 -12.12 16.76 -8.44
C ARG A 319 -13.41 17.08 -7.68
N ASP A 320 -14.55 16.62 -8.18
CA ASP A 320 -15.84 16.80 -7.51
C ASP A 320 -15.88 16.11 -6.14
N ALA A 321 -15.42 14.87 -6.08
CA ALA A 321 -15.32 14.13 -4.83
C ALA A 321 -14.38 14.82 -3.82
N ARG A 322 -13.23 15.32 -4.28
CA ARG A 322 -12.29 16.08 -3.45
C ARG A 322 -12.92 17.33 -2.86
N ARG A 323 -13.65 18.12 -3.71
CA ARG A 323 -14.37 19.32 -3.24
C ARG A 323 -15.43 18.99 -2.19
N ARG A 324 -16.21 17.91 -2.42
CA ARG A 324 -17.25 17.49 -1.47
C ARG A 324 -16.65 17.03 -0.13
N LEU A 325 -15.55 16.28 -0.14
CA LEU A 325 -14.83 15.90 1.09
C LEU A 325 -14.27 17.12 1.81
N ALA A 326 -13.64 18.06 1.08
CA ALA A 326 -13.10 19.30 1.65
C ALA A 326 -14.18 20.16 2.31
N ALA A 327 -15.38 20.27 1.70
CA ALA A 327 -16.53 20.96 2.28
C ALA A 327 -17.04 20.29 3.56
N ARG A 328 -16.60 19.08 3.89
CA ARG A 328 -16.87 18.34 5.13
C ARG A 328 -15.67 18.28 6.08
N GLY A 329 -14.64 19.11 5.83
CA GLY A 329 -13.44 19.19 6.65
C GLY A 329 -12.41 18.09 6.39
N ILE A 330 -12.55 17.34 5.28
CA ILE A 330 -11.65 16.22 4.93
C ILE A 330 -10.87 16.59 3.66
N ASP A 331 -9.61 17.05 3.81
CA ASP A 331 -8.75 17.36 2.68
C ASP A 331 -7.82 16.20 2.35
N VAL A 332 -7.98 15.64 1.15
CA VAL A 332 -7.26 14.44 0.69
C VAL A 332 -6.60 14.65 -0.66
N GLU A 333 -5.59 13.83 -0.96
CA GLU A 333 -4.99 13.75 -2.28
C GLU A 333 -5.99 13.26 -3.35
N PRO A 334 -5.80 13.61 -4.65
CA PRO A 334 -6.70 13.16 -5.72
C PRO A 334 -6.86 11.63 -5.80
N THR A 335 -5.82 10.85 -5.49
CA THR A 335 -5.89 9.38 -5.46
C THR A 335 -6.93 8.87 -4.47
N ALA A 336 -6.99 9.46 -3.27
CA ALA A 336 -7.98 9.12 -2.25
C ALA A 336 -9.39 9.57 -2.69
N ALA A 337 -9.49 10.77 -3.30
CA ALA A 337 -10.75 11.29 -3.81
C ALA A 337 -11.31 10.44 -4.97
N ALA A 338 -10.46 9.85 -5.81
CA ALA A 338 -10.90 8.94 -6.86
C ALA A 338 -11.59 7.68 -6.28
N ALA A 339 -11.00 7.08 -5.23
CA ALA A 339 -11.62 5.95 -4.54
C ALA A 339 -12.94 6.35 -3.87
N TRP A 340 -13.02 7.55 -3.27
CA TRP A 340 -14.24 8.08 -2.69
C TRP A 340 -15.33 8.32 -3.74
N ALA A 341 -14.97 8.87 -4.91
CA ALA A 341 -15.90 9.07 -6.03
C ALA A 341 -16.55 7.74 -6.46
N ALA A 342 -15.72 6.70 -6.61
CA ALA A 342 -16.21 5.36 -6.95
C ALA A 342 -17.11 4.79 -5.85
N ALA A 343 -16.71 4.92 -4.58
CA ALA A 343 -17.50 4.42 -3.45
C ALA A 343 -18.89 5.09 -3.35
N CYS A 344 -18.96 6.41 -3.57
CA CYS A 344 -20.24 7.14 -3.60
C CYS A 344 -21.14 6.74 -4.78
N ALA A 345 -20.57 6.33 -5.90
CA ALA A 345 -21.33 5.92 -7.09
C ALA A 345 -21.90 4.48 -6.96
N LEU A 346 -21.40 3.68 -6.03
CA LEU A 346 -21.93 2.35 -5.78
C LEU A 346 -23.30 2.43 -5.09
N PRO A 347 -24.23 1.54 -5.44
CA PRO A 347 -25.49 1.44 -4.73
C PRO A 347 -25.25 1.06 -3.26
N ALA A 348 -26.14 1.53 -2.39
CA ALA A 348 -26.20 1.01 -1.03
C ALA A 348 -26.42 -0.52 -1.09
N GLY A 349 -25.67 -1.27 -0.29
CA GLY A 349 -25.83 -2.71 -0.13
C GLY A 349 -26.51 -3.04 1.20
N ASP A 350 -26.63 -4.32 1.48
CA ASP A 350 -27.19 -4.80 2.77
C ASP A 350 -26.17 -4.65 3.92
N GLY A 351 -24.91 -4.39 3.60
CA GLY A 351 -23.81 -4.26 4.56
C GLY A 351 -22.97 -3.01 4.36
N VAL A 352 -21.91 -2.90 5.16
CA VAL A 352 -21.04 -1.73 5.17
C VAL A 352 -20.04 -1.76 4.04
N THR A 353 -19.93 -0.66 3.31
CA THR A 353 -18.87 -0.36 2.34
C THR A 353 -17.82 0.53 2.99
N ILE A 354 -16.55 0.17 2.88
CA ILE A 354 -15.44 0.98 3.41
C ILE A 354 -14.51 1.39 2.27
N THR A 355 -14.16 2.66 2.20
CA THR A 355 -13.06 3.14 1.35
C THR A 355 -11.91 3.67 2.20
N VAL A 356 -10.69 3.68 1.65
CA VAL A 356 -9.51 4.19 2.33
C VAL A 356 -9.13 5.54 1.74
N LEU A 357 -9.16 6.57 2.56
CA LEU A 357 -8.62 7.88 2.24
C LEU A 357 -7.10 7.84 2.43
N SER A 358 -6.41 7.51 1.36
CA SER A 358 -5.04 6.96 1.34
C SER A 358 -3.92 7.98 1.57
N GLY A 359 -4.18 9.27 1.36
CA GLY A 359 -3.17 10.32 1.52
C GLY A 359 -3.79 11.70 1.65
N ALA A 360 -3.08 12.59 2.35
CA ALA A 360 -3.52 13.94 2.68
C ALA A 360 -3.40 14.91 1.49
N GLY A 361 -4.32 15.86 1.40
CA GLY A 361 -4.36 16.91 0.40
C GLY A 361 -3.17 17.86 0.44
N LEU A 362 -2.61 18.09 1.61
CA LEU A 362 -1.41 18.93 1.83
C LEU A 362 -0.17 18.48 1.02
N LYS A 363 -0.15 17.24 0.54
CA LYS A 363 0.96 16.68 -0.27
C LYS A 363 0.79 16.91 -1.77
N SER A 364 -0.37 17.41 -2.21
CA SER A 364 -0.76 17.60 -3.61
C SER A 364 -1.09 19.06 -3.91
N GLY A 365 -0.23 19.95 -3.43
CA GLY A 365 -0.34 21.38 -3.70
C GLY A 365 0.05 21.76 -5.10
#